data_14dcead77ea5e7b88fce4c9361281e79
#
_entry.id   14dcead77ea5e7b88fce4c9361281e79
#
_cell.length_a   1.000
_cell.length_b   1.000
_cell.length_c   1.000
_cell.angle_alpha   90.00
_cell.angle_beta   90.00
_cell.angle_gamma   90.00
#
_symmetry.space_group_name_H-M   'P 1'
#
loop_
_entity.id
_entity.type
_entity.pdbx_description
1 polymer ?
#
loop_
_entity_poly.entity_id
_entity_poly.type
_entity_poly.pdbx_seq_one_letter_code
_entity_poly.pdbx_strand_id
1 'polypeptide(L)'
;LCCREGARLMQKCGARGAIVNVSSTAAFSGEGPAHYCASKAGVMGLTRSAARELAASGIRVNTIVPGPTNTPMMAGIPDEWTQAMIRAIPLGRMGEPEEIAAAAVFLASDEAGFITGQNLAVNGGMSFL
;
A
#
# COMPACT_ATOMS: atom_id res chain seq x y z
N LEU A 1 -15.11 0.04 -4.35
CA LEU A 1 -16.13 -1.01 -4.28
C LEU A 1 -15.74 -2.06 -3.23
N CYS A 2 -14.59 -2.73 -3.35
CA CYS A 2 -14.16 -3.80 -2.44
C CYS A 2 -14.12 -3.38 -0.95
N CYS A 3 -13.53 -2.22 -0.63
CA CYS A 3 -13.49 -1.72 0.75
C CYS A 3 -14.89 -1.56 1.35
N ARG A 4 -15.84 -1.02 0.57
CA ARG A 4 -17.23 -0.82 1.00
C ARG A 4 -17.90 -2.16 1.31
N GLU A 5 -17.83 -3.11 0.39
CA GLU A 5 -18.52 -4.40 0.55
C GLU A 5 -17.84 -5.26 1.62
N GLY A 6 -16.52 -5.25 1.71
CA GLY A 6 -15.78 -5.92 2.78
C GLY A 6 -16.13 -5.36 4.17
N ALA A 7 -16.17 -4.04 4.31
CA ALA A 7 -16.58 -3.39 5.56
C ALA A 7 -18.03 -3.75 5.96
N ARG A 8 -18.96 -3.68 4.99
CA ARG A 8 -20.37 -4.06 5.25
C ARG A 8 -20.52 -5.51 5.70
N LEU A 9 -19.76 -6.42 5.07
CA LEU A 9 -19.80 -7.83 5.44
C LEU A 9 -19.28 -8.03 6.86
N MET A 10 -18.13 -7.45 7.20
CA MET A 10 -17.57 -7.52 8.56
C MET A 10 -18.54 -6.95 9.59
N GLN A 11 -19.12 -5.78 9.35
CA GLN A 11 -20.12 -5.17 10.25
C GLN A 11 -21.37 -6.05 10.41
N LYS A 12 -21.89 -6.61 9.31
CA LYS A 12 -23.07 -7.51 9.36
C LYS A 12 -22.81 -8.77 10.17
N CYS A 13 -21.59 -9.29 10.12
CA CYS A 13 -21.20 -10.48 10.90
C CYS A 13 -20.73 -10.14 12.31
N GLY A 14 -20.70 -8.87 12.71
CA GLY A 14 -20.14 -8.46 14.00
C GLY A 14 -18.64 -8.76 14.14
N ALA A 15 -17.93 -8.94 13.02
CA ALA A 15 -16.53 -9.28 12.99
C ALA A 15 -15.65 -8.04 13.06
N ARG A 16 -14.65 -8.08 13.94
CA ARG A 16 -13.49 -7.18 13.86
C ARG A 16 -12.62 -7.61 12.68
N GLY A 17 -11.87 -6.67 12.09
CA GLY A 17 -11.06 -7.04 10.94
C GLY A 17 -10.06 -5.98 10.51
N ALA A 18 -9.38 -6.28 9.41
CA ALA A 18 -8.43 -5.36 8.80
C ALA A 18 -8.64 -5.31 7.27
N ILE A 19 -8.52 -4.11 6.73
CA ILE A 19 -8.48 -3.85 5.29
C ILE A 19 -7.09 -3.29 4.99
N VAL A 20 -6.38 -3.93 4.06
CA VAL A 20 -5.07 -3.47 3.60
C VAL A 20 -5.20 -3.09 2.13
N ASN A 21 -5.10 -1.80 1.86
CA ASN A 21 -5.09 -1.25 0.52
C ASN A 21 -3.66 -1.21 -0.05
N VAL A 22 -3.53 -1.19 -1.36
CA VAL A 22 -2.22 -1.10 -2.03
C VAL A 22 -2.16 0.17 -2.89
N SER A 23 -1.31 1.10 -2.49
CA SER A 23 -0.98 2.31 -3.23
C SER A 23 0.32 2.13 -4.03
N SER A 24 1.12 3.16 -4.17
CA SER A 24 2.41 3.18 -4.83
C SER A 24 3.19 4.43 -4.41
N THR A 25 4.52 4.40 -4.46
CA THR A 25 5.37 5.60 -4.34
C THR A 25 4.98 6.69 -5.33
N ALA A 26 4.49 6.32 -6.51
CA ALA A 26 3.98 7.26 -7.52
C ALA A 26 2.86 8.19 -7.02
N ALA A 27 2.15 7.78 -5.94
CA ALA A 27 1.08 8.59 -5.33
C ALA A 27 1.56 9.94 -4.77
N PHE A 28 2.84 10.06 -4.44
CA PHE A 28 3.43 11.27 -3.87
C PHE A 28 4.70 11.74 -4.59
N SER A 29 5.44 10.85 -5.28
CA SER A 29 6.56 11.28 -6.12
C SER A 29 6.10 11.94 -7.42
N GLY A 30 4.92 11.59 -7.91
CA GLY A 30 4.43 12.03 -9.21
C GLY A 30 5.08 11.29 -10.40
N GLU A 31 5.90 10.28 -10.14
CA GLU A 31 6.54 9.46 -11.18
C GLU A 31 5.55 8.47 -11.76
N GLY A 32 5.17 8.68 -13.02
CA GLY A 32 4.25 7.83 -13.75
C GLY A 32 3.09 8.58 -14.40
N PRO A 33 2.21 7.89 -15.11
CA PRO A 33 1.04 8.50 -15.75
C PRO A 33 0.13 9.20 -14.74
N ALA A 34 -0.38 10.39 -15.08
CA ALA A 34 -1.18 11.23 -14.17
C ALA A 34 -2.38 10.48 -13.57
N HIS A 35 -3.09 9.70 -14.39
CA HIS A 35 -4.24 8.91 -13.91
C HIS A 35 -3.84 7.83 -12.91
N TYR A 36 -2.66 7.21 -13.05
CA TYR A 36 -2.12 6.25 -12.11
C TYR A 36 -1.76 6.93 -10.78
N CYS A 37 -0.98 8.02 -10.83
CA CYS A 37 -0.63 8.81 -9.64
C CYS A 37 -1.89 9.27 -8.90
N ALA A 38 -2.86 9.84 -9.61
CA ALA A 38 -4.12 10.29 -9.03
C ALA A 38 -4.90 9.13 -8.37
N SER A 39 -4.99 7.96 -9.04
CA SER A 39 -5.68 6.80 -8.49
C SER A 39 -5.04 6.30 -7.20
N LYS A 40 -3.70 6.23 -7.17
CA LYS A 40 -2.94 5.74 -6.03
C LYS A 40 -2.93 6.73 -4.86
N ALA A 41 -2.92 8.03 -5.14
CA ALA A 41 -3.13 9.07 -4.13
C ALA A 41 -4.55 9.01 -3.54
N GLY A 42 -5.56 8.78 -4.38
CA GLY A 42 -6.94 8.58 -3.97
C GLY A 42 -7.12 7.40 -3.01
N VAL A 43 -6.41 6.29 -3.21
CA VAL A 43 -6.40 5.14 -2.29
C VAL A 43 -5.91 5.54 -0.89
N MET A 44 -4.88 6.38 -0.79
CA MET A 44 -4.37 6.87 0.50
C MET A 44 -5.38 7.77 1.22
N GLY A 45 -6.09 8.62 0.47
CA GLY A 45 -7.19 9.44 0.99
C GLY A 45 -8.36 8.59 1.47
N LEU A 46 -8.79 7.63 0.65
CA LEU A 46 -9.85 6.67 0.99
C LEU A 46 -9.51 5.90 2.27
N THR A 47 -8.28 5.45 2.42
CA THR A 47 -7.82 4.71 3.60
C THR A 47 -7.99 5.52 4.88
N ARG A 48 -7.60 6.79 4.88
CA ARG A 48 -7.75 7.68 6.05
C ARG A 48 -9.21 7.91 6.42
N SER A 49 -10.06 8.14 5.42
CA SER A 49 -11.51 8.34 5.63
C SER A 49 -12.14 7.06 6.19
N ALA A 50 -11.94 5.93 5.51
CA ALA A 50 -12.49 4.64 5.91
C ALA A 50 -12.01 4.21 7.31
N ALA A 51 -10.73 4.46 7.66
CA ALA A 51 -10.20 4.17 8.98
C ALA A 51 -10.97 4.89 10.09
N ARG A 52 -11.31 6.17 9.89
CA ARG A 52 -12.11 6.95 10.84
C ARG A 52 -13.53 6.44 10.96
N GLU A 53 -14.17 6.15 9.83
CA GLU A 53 -15.56 5.69 9.79
C GLU A 53 -15.73 4.30 10.43
N LEU A 54 -14.75 3.41 10.22
CA LEU A 54 -14.86 2.00 10.60
C LEU A 54 -14.25 1.67 11.97
N ALA A 55 -13.54 2.61 12.59
CA ALA A 55 -12.87 2.39 13.88
C ALA A 55 -13.83 1.93 14.97
N ALA A 56 -15.02 2.54 15.07
CA ALA A 56 -16.04 2.15 16.05
C ALA A 56 -16.56 0.72 15.85
N SER A 57 -16.44 0.16 14.64
CA SER A 57 -16.78 -1.23 14.33
C SER A 57 -15.59 -2.19 14.59
N GLY A 58 -14.46 -1.70 15.12
CA GLY A 58 -13.26 -2.51 15.33
C GLY A 58 -12.58 -2.96 14.05
N ILE A 59 -12.78 -2.25 12.94
CA ILE A 59 -12.17 -2.54 11.64
C ILE A 59 -11.05 -1.53 11.39
N ARG A 60 -9.84 -2.04 11.19
CA ARG A 60 -8.67 -1.23 10.84
C ARG A 60 -8.53 -1.13 9.32
N VAL A 61 -8.09 0.03 8.82
CA VAL A 61 -7.86 0.24 7.39
C VAL A 61 -6.51 0.91 7.22
N ASN A 62 -5.59 0.26 6.52
CA ASN A 62 -4.26 0.79 6.25
C ASN A 62 -3.90 0.61 4.76
N THR A 63 -2.85 1.28 4.34
CA THR A 63 -2.31 1.18 2.98
C THR A 63 -0.85 0.77 3.04
N ILE A 64 -0.43 -0.19 2.23
CA ILE A 64 0.97 -0.37 1.87
C ILE A 64 1.29 0.47 0.64
N VAL A 65 2.49 1.02 0.62
CA VAL A 65 2.98 1.90 -0.45
C VAL A 65 4.29 1.30 -0.99
N PRO A 66 4.19 0.33 -1.92
CA PRO A 66 5.36 -0.29 -2.50
C PRO A 66 6.17 0.68 -3.35
N GLY A 67 7.50 0.52 -3.31
CA GLY A 67 8.42 1.01 -4.32
C GLY A 67 8.56 0.05 -5.51
N PRO A 68 9.58 0.23 -6.35
CA PRO A 68 9.88 -0.70 -7.42
C PRO A 68 10.08 -2.12 -6.86
N THR A 69 9.30 -3.05 -7.37
CA THR A 69 9.24 -4.44 -6.91
C THR A 69 9.44 -5.38 -8.09
N ASN A 70 10.24 -6.40 -7.91
CA ASN A 70 10.58 -7.39 -8.92
C ASN A 70 9.37 -8.28 -9.25
N THR A 71 8.61 -7.90 -10.24
CA THR A 71 7.35 -8.57 -10.67
C THR A 71 7.30 -8.70 -12.17
N PRO A 72 6.45 -9.57 -12.73
CA PRO A 72 6.22 -9.64 -14.17
C PRO A 72 5.84 -8.30 -14.83
N MET A 73 5.30 -7.36 -14.07
CA MET A 73 5.00 -6.00 -14.55
C MET A 73 6.28 -5.24 -14.96
N MET A 74 7.43 -5.59 -14.39
CA MET A 74 8.74 -5.02 -14.73
C MET A 74 9.36 -5.66 -15.98
N ALA A 75 8.78 -6.78 -16.47
CA ALA A 75 9.27 -7.43 -17.69
C ALA A 75 9.07 -6.50 -18.89
N GLY A 76 10.15 -6.32 -19.68
CA GLY A 76 10.13 -5.44 -20.86
C GLY A 76 10.51 -3.98 -20.59
N ILE A 77 10.78 -3.60 -19.34
CA ILE A 77 11.39 -2.31 -19.05
C ILE A 77 12.87 -2.39 -19.46
N PRO A 78 13.39 -1.40 -20.23
CA PRO A 78 14.80 -1.39 -20.62
C PRO A 78 15.73 -1.43 -19.42
N ASP A 79 16.85 -2.14 -19.53
CA ASP A 79 17.83 -2.31 -18.45
C ASP A 79 18.35 -0.97 -17.90
N GLU A 80 18.53 0.01 -18.74
CA GLU A 80 18.95 1.36 -18.35
C GLU A 80 17.97 1.99 -17.35
N TRP A 81 16.68 1.85 -17.59
CA TRP A 81 15.62 2.38 -16.72
C TRP A 81 15.54 1.59 -15.40
N THR A 82 15.69 0.27 -15.49
CA THR A 82 15.75 -0.60 -14.31
C THR A 82 16.94 -0.22 -13.43
N GLN A 83 18.12 -0.01 -14.01
CA GLN A 83 19.30 0.42 -13.28
C GLN A 83 19.16 1.83 -12.69
N ALA A 84 18.48 2.74 -13.39
CA ALA A 84 18.20 4.06 -12.85
C ALA A 84 17.28 4.00 -11.62
N MET A 85 16.24 3.16 -11.67
CA MET A 85 15.36 2.92 -10.51
C MET A 85 16.15 2.33 -9.33
N ILE A 86 16.99 1.31 -9.56
CA ILE A 86 17.80 0.70 -8.51
C ILE A 86 18.74 1.71 -7.86
N ARG A 87 19.38 2.58 -8.65
CA ARG A 87 20.24 3.64 -8.10
C ARG A 87 19.48 4.67 -7.25
N ALA A 88 18.20 4.86 -7.48
CA ALA A 88 17.35 5.76 -6.69
C ALA A 88 16.90 5.13 -5.35
N ILE A 89 17.08 3.83 -5.16
CA ILE A 89 16.68 3.12 -3.94
C ILE A 89 17.89 3.04 -3.00
N PRO A 90 17.86 3.64 -1.80
CA PRO A 90 18.97 3.58 -0.84
C PRO A 90 19.45 2.16 -0.47
N LEU A 91 18.55 1.18 -0.40
CA LEU A 91 18.93 -0.22 -0.17
C LEU A 91 19.60 -0.88 -1.40
N GLY A 92 19.73 -0.18 -2.53
CA GLY A 92 20.51 -0.62 -3.71
C GLY A 92 19.89 -1.77 -4.51
N ARG A 93 18.62 -2.09 -4.29
CA ARG A 93 17.90 -3.14 -5.02
C ARG A 93 16.40 -2.86 -5.10
N MET A 94 15.72 -3.49 -6.00
CA MET A 94 14.26 -3.57 -5.97
C MET A 94 13.79 -4.45 -4.80
N GLY A 95 12.57 -4.24 -4.35
CA GLY A 95 11.90 -5.13 -3.41
C GLY A 95 11.45 -6.43 -4.09
N GLU A 96 11.25 -7.46 -3.28
CA GLU A 96 10.65 -8.70 -3.73
C GLU A 96 9.16 -8.76 -3.32
N PRO A 97 8.30 -9.46 -4.07
CA PRO A 97 6.87 -9.59 -3.74
C PRO A 97 6.62 -10.06 -2.31
N GLU A 98 7.46 -10.95 -1.80
CA GLU A 98 7.38 -11.50 -0.46
C GLU A 98 7.58 -10.43 0.63
N GLU A 99 8.38 -9.39 0.36
CA GLU A 99 8.59 -8.29 1.30
C GLU A 99 7.35 -7.40 1.40
N ILE A 100 6.64 -7.21 0.27
CA ILE A 100 5.35 -6.51 0.26
C ILE A 100 4.28 -7.35 0.96
N ALA A 101 4.27 -8.67 0.72
CA ALA A 101 3.34 -9.59 1.36
C ALA A 101 3.54 -9.65 2.87
N ALA A 102 4.78 -9.65 3.36
CA ALA A 102 5.08 -9.62 4.79
C ALA A 102 4.50 -8.38 5.47
N ALA A 103 4.62 -7.21 4.86
CA ALA A 103 3.99 -5.98 5.36
C ALA A 103 2.46 -6.06 5.37
N ALA A 104 1.86 -6.68 4.35
CA ALA A 104 0.41 -6.90 4.29
C ALA A 104 -0.07 -7.83 5.41
N VAL A 105 0.64 -8.93 5.65
CA VAL A 105 0.35 -9.88 6.73
C VAL A 105 0.45 -9.19 8.09
N PHE A 106 1.51 -8.43 8.34
CA PHE A 106 1.66 -7.64 9.57
C PHE A 106 0.47 -6.70 9.78
N LEU A 107 0.12 -5.88 8.79
CA LEU A 107 -0.99 -4.93 8.91
C LEU A 107 -2.36 -5.62 9.08
N ALA A 108 -2.51 -6.85 8.58
CA ALA A 108 -3.72 -7.63 8.73
C ALA A 108 -3.80 -8.34 10.09
N SER A 109 -2.68 -8.57 10.76
CA SER A 109 -2.60 -9.32 12.02
C SER A 109 -2.97 -8.48 13.24
N ASP A 110 -3.17 -9.14 14.37
CA ASP A 110 -3.44 -8.50 15.68
C ASP A 110 -2.23 -7.71 16.21
N GLU A 111 -1.03 -8.01 15.74
CA GLU A 111 0.19 -7.25 16.09
C GLU A 111 0.10 -5.79 15.66
N ALA A 112 -0.66 -5.50 14.58
CA ALA A 112 -0.96 -4.15 14.13
C ALA A 112 -2.22 -3.56 14.79
N GLY A 113 -2.64 -4.06 15.94
CA GLY A 113 -3.93 -3.75 16.60
C GLY A 113 -4.13 -2.25 16.90
N PHE A 114 -3.06 -1.46 17.02
CA PHE A 114 -3.14 0.00 17.26
C PHE A 114 -2.77 0.83 16.02
N ILE A 115 -2.71 0.20 14.83
CA ILE A 115 -2.36 0.85 13.56
C ILE A 115 -3.60 0.90 12.68
N THR A 116 -4.10 2.12 12.40
CA THR A 116 -5.17 2.36 11.43
C THR A 116 -5.02 3.73 10.78
N GLY A 117 -5.47 3.88 9.54
CA GLY A 117 -5.37 5.09 8.74
C GLY A 117 -3.96 5.40 8.22
N GLN A 118 -3.01 4.47 8.36
CA GLN A 118 -1.60 4.71 8.04
C GLN A 118 -1.26 4.25 6.62
N ASN A 119 -0.24 4.91 6.06
CA ASN A 119 0.41 4.51 4.82
C ASN A 119 1.80 3.97 5.18
N LEU A 120 1.99 2.67 5.02
CA LEU A 120 3.26 2.01 5.30
C LEU A 120 4.08 1.91 4.02
N ALA A 121 5.15 2.69 3.93
CA ALA A 121 6.09 2.63 2.81
C ALA A 121 6.94 1.35 2.90
N VAL A 122 6.97 0.59 1.79
CA VAL A 122 7.81 -0.59 1.61
C VAL A 122 8.58 -0.38 0.30
N ASN A 123 9.63 0.46 0.34
CA ASN A 123 10.24 1.02 -0.85
C ASN A 123 11.77 1.14 -0.79
N GLY A 124 12.42 0.48 0.16
CA GLY A 124 13.86 0.50 0.31
C GLY A 124 14.46 1.88 0.61
N GLY A 125 13.66 2.82 1.13
CA GLY A 125 14.08 4.19 1.41
C GLY A 125 14.00 5.13 0.20
N MET A 126 13.40 4.70 -0.90
CA MET A 126 13.27 5.52 -2.13
C MET A 126 12.51 6.84 -1.88
N SER A 127 11.57 6.81 -0.94
CA SER A 127 10.83 8.01 -0.53
C SER A 127 10.26 7.85 0.88
N PHE A 128 10.05 9.00 1.53
CA PHE A 128 9.53 9.08 2.90
C PHE A 128 8.13 9.71 2.89
N LEU A 129 7.23 9.23 3.76
CA LEU A 129 5.85 9.71 3.93
C LEU A 129 5.76 10.67 5.10
#